data_7aefddeb624df7e6bc1df7d0ea2aafa4
#
_entry.id   7aefddeb624df7e6bc1df7d0ea2aafa4
#
_cell.length_a   1.000
_cell.length_b   1.000
_cell.length_c   1.000
_cell.angle_alpha   90.00
_cell.angle_beta   90.00
_cell.angle_gamma   90.00
#
_symmetry.space_group_name_H-M   'P 1'
#
loop_
_entity.id
_entity.type
_entity.pdbx_description
1 polymer ?
#
loop_
_entity_poly.entity_id
_entity_poly.type
_entity_poly.pdbx_seq_one_letter_code
_entity_poly.pdbx_strand_id
1 'polypeptide(L)'
;MVNQRLDAPFLQSVFEVAEELKLPVLFHMSPKEGFQYGVVDGPGLPLLEENLKRYKGLKFIGHSQPFWHEISKDAPATPKERMKWGEGAVCPGGRLPYLFETYENLYGDLSANSGGCAIMRDEEFGLAFLEKYQDRLLFGTDMANCEMTFPLGNWLDEQEHAGRLSRS
;
A
#
# COMPACT_ATOMS: atom_id res chain seq x y z
N MET A 1 -20.28 0.01 -4.40
CA MET A 1 -18.83 -0.08 -4.18
C MET A 1 -18.31 -1.37 -4.79
N VAL A 2 -17.20 -1.28 -5.50
CA VAL A 2 -16.60 -2.46 -6.15
C VAL A 2 -16.01 -3.37 -5.05
N ASN A 3 -16.49 -4.61 -4.99
CA ASN A 3 -15.87 -5.67 -4.20
C ASN A 3 -15.65 -6.85 -5.13
N GLN A 4 -14.69 -6.69 -6.03
CA GLN A 4 -14.36 -7.65 -7.08
C GLN A 4 -12.87 -7.97 -7.03
N ARG A 5 -12.54 -9.17 -7.47
CA ARG A 5 -11.14 -9.60 -7.62
C ARG A 5 -10.40 -8.72 -8.63
N LEU A 6 -9.11 -8.49 -8.40
CA LEU A 6 -8.27 -7.70 -9.30
C LEU A 6 -8.16 -8.26 -10.73
N ASP A 7 -8.50 -9.54 -10.93
CA ASP A 7 -8.57 -10.20 -12.24
C ASP A 7 -9.97 -10.17 -12.87
N ALA A 8 -10.95 -9.50 -12.27
CA ALA A 8 -12.31 -9.42 -12.80
C ALA A 8 -12.32 -8.69 -14.16
N PRO A 9 -13.11 -9.19 -15.17
CA PRO A 9 -13.14 -8.61 -16.52
C PRO A 9 -13.44 -7.11 -16.55
N PHE A 10 -14.33 -6.65 -15.68
CA PHE A 10 -14.64 -5.22 -15.53
C PHE A 10 -13.40 -4.40 -15.15
N LEU A 11 -12.63 -4.86 -14.15
CA LEU A 11 -11.42 -4.16 -13.72
C LEU A 11 -10.32 -4.19 -14.78
N GLN A 12 -10.21 -5.30 -15.53
CA GLN A 12 -9.26 -5.39 -16.64
C GLN A 12 -9.58 -4.34 -17.71
N SER A 13 -10.85 -4.12 -18.05
CA SER A 13 -11.25 -3.06 -18.98
C SER A 13 -10.95 -1.65 -18.42
N VAL A 14 -11.12 -1.45 -17.12
CA VAL A 14 -10.73 -0.17 -16.47
C VAL A 14 -9.22 0.05 -16.57
N PHE A 15 -8.41 -0.97 -16.32
CA PHE A 15 -6.95 -0.88 -16.39
C PHE A 15 -6.45 -0.61 -17.81
N GLU A 16 -7.04 -1.24 -18.82
CA GLU A 16 -6.73 -0.99 -20.23
C GLU A 16 -6.95 0.49 -20.60
N VAL A 17 -8.12 1.03 -20.24
CA VAL A 17 -8.44 2.45 -20.50
C VAL A 17 -7.55 3.39 -19.69
N ALA A 18 -7.29 3.08 -18.41
CA ALA A 18 -6.43 3.90 -17.56
C ALA A 18 -4.98 3.94 -18.09
N GLU A 19 -4.46 2.80 -18.58
CA GLU A 19 -3.14 2.75 -19.19
C GLU A 19 -3.07 3.57 -20.48
N GLU A 20 -4.06 3.46 -21.37
CA GLU A 20 -4.16 4.25 -22.60
C GLU A 20 -4.19 5.76 -22.31
N LEU A 21 -4.96 6.17 -21.31
CA LEU A 21 -5.09 7.56 -20.88
C LEU A 21 -3.95 8.05 -19.98
N LYS A 22 -3.01 7.18 -19.61
CA LYS A 22 -1.90 7.45 -18.67
C LYS A 22 -2.38 7.95 -17.30
N LEU A 23 -3.53 7.46 -16.84
CA LEU A 23 -4.09 7.77 -15.53
C LEU A 23 -3.62 6.74 -14.51
N PRO A 24 -3.18 7.14 -13.32
CA PRO A 24 -2.90 6.19 -12.25
C PRO A 24 -4.19 5.58 -11.71
N VAL A 25 -4.09 4.37 -11.16
CA VAL A 25 -5.20 3.70 -10.47
C VAL A 25 -4.86 3.56 -9.00
N LEU A 26 -5.55 4.31 -8.15
CA LEU A 26 -5.52 4.11 -6.70
C LEU A 26 -6.64 3.13 -6.31
N PHE A 27 -6.30 2.14 -5.50
CA PHE A 27 -7.26 1.13 -5.07
C PHE A 27 -7.17 0.83 -3.58
N HIS A 28 -8.33 0.73 -2.95
CA HIS A 28 -8.47 0.15 -1.61
C HIS A 28 -8.56 -1.36 -1.72
N MET A 29 -7.75 -2.09 -0.97
CA MET A 29 -7.76 -3.55 -0.98
C MET A 29 -8.63 -4.12 0.13
N SER A 30 -9.45 -5.11 -0.23
CA SER A 30 -10.21 -5.96 0.70
C SER A 30 -9.56 -7.34 0.79
N PRO A 31 -9.48 -7.96 1.97
CA PRO A 31 -8.83 -9.25 2.13
C PRO A 31 -9.65 -10.43 1.59
N LYS A 32 -10.93 -10.22 1.27
CA LYS A 32 -11.86 -11.26 0.81
C LYS A 32 -13.10 -10.65 0.18
N GLU A 33 -13.68 -11.35 -0.80
CA GLU A 33 -14.99 -11.00 -1.36
C GLU A 33 -16.10 -11.01 -0.28
N GLY A 34 -16.98 -10.02 -0.36
CA GLY A 34 -18.08 -9.85 0.59
C GLY A 34 -17.68 -9.44 2.00
N PHE A 35 -16.40 -9.20 2.27
CA PHE A 35 -15.92 -8.82 3.59
C PHE A 35 -15.96 -7.32 3.84
N GLN A 36 -15.41 -6.54 2.91
CA GLN A 36 -15.37 -5.07 2.96
C GLN A 36 -15.34 -4.51 1.54
N TYR A 37 -15.50 -3.18 1.38
CA TYR A 37 -15.32 -2.51 0.09
C TYR A 37 -13.87 -2.62 -0.41
N GLY A 38 -13.67 -2.38 -1.69
CA GLY A 38 -12.37 -2.40 -2.34
C GLY A 38 -12.21 -3.56 -3.31
N VAL A 39 -11.05 -3.63 -3.94
CA VAL A 39 -10.67 -4.74 -4.81
C VAL A 39 -10.09 -5.88 -3.99
N VAL A 40 -10.24 -7.10 -4.46
CA VAL A 40 -9.86 -8.30 -3.71
C VAL A 40 -8.61 -8.94 -4.28
N ASP A 41 -7.65 -9.20 -3.40
CA ASP A 41 -6.51 -10.06 -3.67
C ASP A 41 -6.23 -10.95 -2.45
N GLY A 42 -5.54 -12.05 -2.66
CA GLY A 42 -5.10 -12.96 -1.61
C GLY A 42 -3.81 -12.53 -0.93
N PRO A 43 -3.43 -13.23 0.17
CA PRO A 43 -2.10 -13.09 0.75
C PRO A 43 -0.99 -13.22 -0.29
N GLY A 44 0.02 -12.35 -0.19
CA GLY A 44 1.12 -12.29 -1.16
C GLY A 44 0.83 -11.52 -2.43
N LEU A 45 -0.38 -10.96 -2.59
CA LEU A 45 -0.77 -10.08 -3.69
C LEU A 45 -0.56 -10.69 -5.10
N PRO A 46 -0.97 -11.95 -5.35
CA PRO A 46 -0.69 -12.62 -6.62
C PRO A 46 -1.39 -11.94 -7.82
N LEU A 47 -2.63 -11.46 -7.65
CA LEU A 47 -3.37 -10.80 -8.73
C LEU A 47 -2.82 -9.40 -9.02
N LEU A 48 -2.37 -8.68 -8.00
CA LEU A 48 -1.69 -7.41 -8.18
C LEU A 48 -0.40 -7.62 -8.99
N GLU A 49 0.40 -8.63 -8.64
CA GLU A 49 1.62 -8.93 -9.39
C GLU A 49 1.34 -9.25 -10.86
N GLU A 50 0.29 -10.02 -11.16
CA GLU A 50 -0.12 -10.30 -12.54
C GLU A 50 -0.49 -9.02 -13.31
N ASN A 51 -1.22 -8.10 -12.66
CA ASN A 51 -1.57 -6.81 -13.25
C ASN A 51 -0.34 -5.91 -13.46
N LEU A 52 0.60 -5.86 -12.52
CA LEU A 52 1.85 -5.13 -12.66
C LEU A 52 2.67 -5.61 -13.85
N LYS A 53 2.70 -6.92 -14.09
CA LYS A 53 3.36 -7.53 -15.26
C LYS A 53 2.66 -7.20 -16.58
N ARG A 54 1.33 -7.20 -16.56
CA ARG A 54 0.49 -7.02 -17.76
C ARG A 54 0.44 -5.55 -18.19
N TYR A 55 0.23 -4.63 -17.26
CA TYR A 55 0.01 -3.20 -17.52
C TYR A 55 1.23 -2.38 -17.10
N LYS A 56 2.32 -2.51 -17.84
CA LYS A 56 3.60 -1.87 -17.48
C LYS A 56 3.58 -0.34 -17.54
N GLY A 57 2.68 0.24 -18.34
CA GLY A 57 2.48 1.68 -18.47
C GLY A 57 1.54 2.27 -17.41
N LEU A 58 0.80 1.43 -16.68
CA LEU A 58 -0.17 1.84 -15.67
C LEU A 58 0.47 1.91 -14.29
N LYS A 59 0.33 3.06 -13.60
CA LYS A 59 0.73 3.21 -12.20
C LYS A 59 -0.36 2.67 -11.28
N PHE A 60 -0.04 1.64 -10.50
CA PHE A 60 -0.89 1.07 -9.48
C PHE A 60 -0.51 1.64 -8.11
N ILE A 61 -1.47 2.27 -7.42
CA ILE A 61 -1.27 2.88 -6.11
C ILE A 61 -2.04 2.05 -5.09
N GLY A 62 -1.32 1.30 -4.28
CA GLY A 62 -1.92 0.43 -3.27
C GLY A 62 -2.23 1.17 -1.97
N HIS A 63 -3.40 0.86 -1.41
CA HIS A 63 -3.91 1.45 -0.17
C HIS A 63 -4.60 0.39 0.70
N SER A 64 -4.71 0.64 1.99
CA SER A 64 -5.39 -0.14 3.04
C SER A 64 -4.51 -1.12 3.82
N GLN A 65 -5.05 -1.60 4.95
CA GLN A 65 -4.36 -2.57 5.82
C GLN A 65 -3.96 -3.86 5.09
N PRO A 66 -4.84 -4.53 4.30
CA PRO A 66 -4.47 -5.76 3.60
C PRO A 66 -3.29 -5.59 2.64
N PHE A 67 -3.16 -4.44 1.99
CA PHE A 67 -2.00 -4.12 1.16
C PHE A 67 -0.74 -3.93 2.01
N TRP A 68 -0.82 -3.08 3.05
CA TRP A 68 0.33 -2.72 3.86
C TRP A 68 0.80 -3.83 4.81
N HIS A 69 -0.03 -4.82 5.15
CA HIS A 69 0.44 -6.00 5.88
C HIS A 69 1.53 -6.77 5.13
N GLU A 70 1.49 -6.75 3.81
CA GLU A 70 2.47 -7.44 2.97
C GLU A 70 3.89 -6.83 3.01
N ILE A 71 4.09 -5.75 3.77
CA ILE A 71 5.42 -5.20 4.06
C ILE A 71 6.27 -6.18 4.90
N SER A 72 5.62 -7.06 5.65
CA SER A 72 6.24 -8.05 6.55
C SER A 72 5.99 -9.48 6.07
N LYS A 73 7.00 -10.33 6.22
CA LYS A 73 6.91 -11.76 5.83
C LYS A 73 5.84 -12.53 6.63
N ASP A 74 5.60 -12.12 7.86
CA ASP A 74 4.61 -12.70 8.77
C ASP A 74 3.23 -12.02 8.68
N ALA A 75 2.92 -11.42 7.52
CA ALA A 75 1.61 -10.85 7.24
C ALA A 75 0.49 -11.83 7.61
N PRO A 76 -0.59 -11.36 8.31
CA PRO A 76 -1.66 -12.23 8.76
C PRO A 76 -2.32 -12.98 7.60
N ALA A 77 -2.65 -14.26 7.81
CA ALA A 77 -3.31 -15.08 6.80
C ALA A 77 -4.84 -14.91 6.78
N THR A 78 -5.45 -14.54 7.92
CA THR A 78 -6.91 -14.47 8.01
C THR A 78 -7.46 -13.09 7.64
N PRO A 79 -8.62 -13.02 6.94
CA PRO A 79 -9.22 -11.73 6.57
C PRO A 79 -9.47 -10.79 7.75
N LYS A 80 -9.88 -11.33 8.90
CA LYS A 80 -10.16 -10.54 10.11
C LYS A 80 -8.90 -9.87 10.68
N GLU A 81 -7.79 -10.58 10.69
CA GLU A 81 -6.52 -10.05 11.19
C GLU A 81 -5.91 -9.05 10.22
N ARG A 82 -6.07 -9.27 8.90
CA ARG A 82 -5.61 -8.34 7.86
C ARG A 82 -6.30 -6.97 7.89
N MET A 83 -7.43 -6.84 8.58
CA MET A 83 -8.11 -5.56 8.78
C MET A 83 -7.66 -4.79 10.03
N LYS A 84 -6.79 -5.37 10.84
CA LYS A 84 -6.17 -4.67 11.97
C LYS A 84 -4.97 -3.84 11.49
N TRP A 85 -4.49 -2.94 12.33
CA TRP A 85 -3.20 -2.29 12.12
C TRP A 85 -2.06 -3.28 12.34
N GLY A 86 -0.99 -3.14 11.55
CA GLY A 86 0.22 -3.92 11.78
C GLY A 86 0.92 -3.44 13.06
N GLU A 87 1.40 -4.36 13.88
CA GLU A 87 2.07 -4.07 15.14
C GLU A 87 3.44 -4.77 15.21
N GLY A 88 4.34 -4.26 16.04
CA GLY A 88 5.66 -4.83 16.28
C GLY A 88 6.64 -4.69 15.11
N ALA A 89 7.82 -5.30 15.23
CA ALA A 89 8.87 -5.24 14.23
C ALA A 89 8.44 -5.86 12.89
N VAL A 90 9.01 -5.36 11.80
CA VAL A 90 8.80 -5.92 10.46
C VAL A 90 9.70 -7.13 10.25
N CYS A 91 9.10 -8.29 9.98
CA CYS A 91 9.85 -9.48 9.62
C CYS A 91 10.38 -9.36 8.18
N PRO A 92 11.71 -9.40 7.95
CA PRO A 92 12.29 -9.25 6.61
C PRO A 92 11.79 -10.29 5.61
N GLY A 93 11.70 -9.90 4.34
CA GLY A 93 11.24 -10.77 3.27
C GLY A 93 9.73 -10.66 3.01
N GLY A 94 9.10 -9.56 3.39
CA GLY A 94 7.73 -9.25 3.04
C GLY A 94 7.51 -9.19 1.53
N ARG A 95 6.29 -9.44 1.11
CA ARG A 95 5.93 -9.47 -0.30
C ARG A 95 5.96 -8.09 -0.93
N LEU A 96 5.54 -7.07 -0.19
CA LEU A 96 5.49 -5.70 -0.69
C LEU A 96 6.87 -5.13 -1.05
N PRO A 97 7.92 -5.25 -0.20
CA PRO A 97 9.28 -4.88 -0.59
C PRO A 97 9.75 -5.57 -1.87
N TYR A 98 9.46 -6.86 -2.03
CA TYR A 98 9.79 -7.59 -3.26
C TYR A 98 9.09 -6.99 -4.50
N LEU A 99 7.79 -6.66 -4.39
CA LEU A 99 7.03 -6.07 -5.49
C LEU A 99 7.54 -4.67 -5.85
N PHE A 100 7.87 -3.85 -4.86
CA PHE A 100 8.48 -2.53 -5.08
C PHE A 100 9.85 -2.63 -5.75
N GLU A 101 10.64 -3.64 -5.41
CA GLU A 101 11.95 -3.89 -6.03
C GLU A 101 11.82 -4.34 -7.49
N THR A 102 10.79 -5.15 -7.77
CA THR A 102 10.65 -5.83 -9.06
C THR A 102 9.87 -5.00 -10.08
N TYR A 103 8.91 -4.18 -9.63
CA TYR A 103 7.96 -3.47 -10.50
C TYR A 103 7.99 -1.96 -10.25
N GLU A 104 8.48 -1.20 -11.22
CA GLU A 104 8.59 0.27 -11.15
C GLU A 104 7.22 0.97 -11.18
N ASN A 105 6.18 0.30 -11.66
CA ASN A 105 4.81 0.81 -11.77
C ASN A 105 3.95 0.57 -10.52
N LEU A 106 4.54 0.06 -9.42
CA LEU A 106 3.89 -0.02 -8.12
C LEU A 106 4.22 1.19 -7.25
N TYR A 107 3.19 1.81 -6.70
CA TYR A 107 3.21 2.93 -5.78
C TYR A 107 2.45 2.57 -4.50
N GLY A 108 2.74 3.26 -3.41
CA GLY A 108 2.04 3.10 -2.13
C GLY A 108 1.45 4.40 -1.62
N ASP A 109 0.19 4.36 -1.19
CA ASP A 109 -0.46 5.46 -0.50
C ASP A 109 -0.38 5.27 1.02
N LEU A 110 0.25 6.23 1.71
CA LEU A 110 0.49 6.20 3.15
C LEU A 110 -0.69 6.70 3.98
N SER A 111 -1.79 7.06 3.35
CA SER A 111 -2.96 7.68 4.01
C SER A 111 -3.76 6.73 4.92
N ALA A 112 -4.79 7.25 5.58
CA ALA A 112 -5.72 6.54 6.48
C ALA A 112 -5.05 5.74 7.60
N ASN A 113 -3.87 6.12 8.04
CA ASN A 113 -3.04 5.41 9.00
C ASN A 113 -2.60 3.98 8.58
N SER A 114 -3.10 3.41 7.48
CA SER A 114 -2.71 2.06 7.08
C SER A 114 -1.23 1.99 6.67
N GLY A 115 -0.81 2.86 5.78
CA GLY A 115 0.59 3.00 5.40
C GLY A 115 1.43 3.61 6.52
N GLY A 116 0.92 4.66 7.17
CA GLY A 116 1.61 5.29 8.30
C GLY A 116 1.94 4.30 9.42
N CYS A 117 0.96 3.50 9.86
CA CYS A 117 1.21 2.47 10.88
C CYS A 117 2.21 1.40 10.40
N ALA A 118 2.14 1.00 9.12
CA ALA A 118 3.07 0.02 8.57
C ALA A 118 4.53 0.49 8.60
N ILE A 119 4.75 1.79 8.41
CA ILE A 119 6.06 2.43 8.45
C ILE A 119 6.51 2.70 9.89
N MET A 120 5.68 3.35 10.69
CA MET A 120 6.05 3.80 12.04
C MET A 120 6.22 2.67 13.06
N ARG A 121 5.61 1.48 12.84
CA ARG A 121 5.68 0.35 13.78
C ARG A 121 7.10 -0.21 13.99
N ASP A 122 7.98 0.01 13.02
CA ASP A 122 9.39 -0.37 13.04
C ASP A 122 10.18 0.78 12.43
N GLU A 123 10.74 1.63 13.29
CA GLU A 123 11.37 2.89 12.87
C GLU A 123 12.55 2.65 11.93
N GLU A 124 13.43 1.70 12.23
CA GLU A 124 14.62 1.43 11.43
C GLU A 124 14.24 0.93 10.02
N PHE A 125 13.32 -0.04 9.96
CA PHE A 125 12.81 -0.55 8.70
C PHE A 125 12.04 0.52 7.93
N GLY A 126 11.17 1.26 8.61
CA GLY A 126 10.33 2.30 8.00
C GLY A 126 11.13 3.42 7.37
N LEU A 127 12.16 3.93 8.06
CA LEU A 127 13.06 4.94 7.52
C LEU A 127 13.80 4.42 6.27
N ALA A 128 14.36 3.22 6.33
CA ALA A 128 15.04 2.62 5.19
C ALA A 128 14.10 2.41 3.99
N PHE A 129 12.83 2.02 4.25
CA PHE A 129 11.81 1.84 3.21
C PHE A 129 11.42 3.19 2.57
N LEU A 130 11.22 4.22 3.38
CA LEU A 130 10.92 5.58 2.89
C LEU A 130 12.04 6.12 2.01
N GLU A 131 13.29 6.12 2.49
CA GLU A 131 14.45 6.57 1.72
C GLU A 131 14.60 5.82 0.38
N LYS A 132 14.40 4.51 0.40
CA LYS A 132 14.57 3.67 -0.80
C LYS A 132 13.48 3.91 -1.84
N TYR A 133 12.24 4.18 -1.43
CA TYR A 133 11.08 4.21 -2.33
C TYR A 133 10.37 5.58 -2.35
N GLN A 134 11.01 6.64 -1.88
CA GLN A 134 10.43 7.99 -1.76
C GLN A 134 9.71 8.49 -3.03
N ASP A 135 10.24 8.19 -4.21
CA ASP A 135 9.65 8.60 -5.50
C ASP A 135 8.34 7.85 -5.85
N ARG A 136 7.97 6.84 -5.07
CA ARG A 136 6.82 5.98 -5.30
C ARG A 136 5.89 5.86 -4.09
N LEU A 137 6.13 6.68 -3.07
CA LEU A 137 5.28 6.77 -1.89
C LEU A 137 4.54 8.10 -1.88
N LEU A 138 3.24 8.05 -1.65
CA LEU A 138 2.36 9.21 -1.68
C LEU A 138 1.88 9.50 -0.26
N PHE A 139 2.13 10.71 0.19
CA PHE A 139 1.58 11.19 1.46
C PHE A 139 0.13 11.64 1.25
N GLY A 140 -0.75 11.26 2.18
CA GLY A 140 -2.13 11.69 2.23
C GLY A 140 -2.73 11.44 3.61
N THR A 141 -3.91 11.96 3.87
CA THR A 141 -4.59 11.79 5.15
C THR A 141 -5.80 10.86 5.08
N ASP A 142 -6.51 10.85 3.95
CA ASP A 142 -7.82 10.19 3.79
C ASP A 142 -8.81 10.65 4.88
N MET A 143 -8.74 11.93 5.27
CA MET A 143 -9.52 12.50 6.37
C MET A 143 -11.00 12.59 5.98
N ALA A 144 -11.83 11.80 6.65
CA ALA A 144 -13.27 11.76 6.46
C ALA A 144 -14.03 12.61 7.49
N ASN A 145 -13.42 12.94 8.63
CA ASN A 145 -14.00 13.79 9.67
C ASN A 145 -12.90 14.45 10.52
N CYS A 146 -13.27 15.45 11.32
CA CYS A 146 -12.36 16.26 12.12
C CYS A 146 -11.78 15.56 13.38
N GLU A 147 -12.28 14.38 13.70
CA GLU A 147 -11.79 13.59 14.85
C GLU A 147 -10.65 12.64 14.48
N MET A 148 -10.42 12.44 13.17
CA MET A 148 -9.33 11.59 12.71
C MET A 148 -7.98 12.27 12.94
N THR A 149 -6.99 11.48 13.37
CA THR A 149 -5.62 11.89 13.59
C THR A 149 -4.67 11.14 12.65
N PHE A 150 -3.66 11.85 12.16
CA PHE A 150 -2.65 11.30 11.24
C PHE A 150 -1.26 11.58 11.81
N PRO A 151 -0.75 10.70 12.66
CA PRO A 151 0.53 10.89 13.33
C PRO A 151 1.72 10.85 12.38
N LEU A 152 1.58 10.27 11.19
CA LEU A 152 2.68 10.12 10.23
C LEU A 152 3.32 11.46 9.87
N GLY A 153 2.54 12.52 9.65
CA GLY A 153 3.10 13.84 9.31
C GLY A 153 4.04 14.37 10.38
N ASN A 154 3.58 14.37 11.63
CA ASN A 154 4.41 14.80 12.76
C ASN A 154 5.65 13.90 12.94
N TRP A 155 5.47 12.59 12.78
CA TRP A 155 6.57 11.64 12.87
C TRP A 155 7.61 11.88 11.76
N LEU A 156 7.23 12.18 10.53
CA LEU A 156 8.15 12.52 9.44
C LEU A 156 8.94 13.81 9.76
N ASP A 157 8.26 14.83 10.27
CA ASP A 157 8.90 16.08 10.71
C ASP A 157 9.94 15.83 11.83
N GLU A 158 9.60 14.97 12.79
CA GLU A 158 10.53 14.57 13.85
C GLU A 158 11.77 13.84 13.31
N GLN A 159 11.57 12.93 12.33
CA GLN A 159 12.68 12.20 11.70
C GLN A 159 13.59 13.14 10.89
N GLU A 160 13.00 14.09 10.16
CA GLU A 160 13.74 15.11 9.43
C GLU A 160 14.57 15.99 10.38
N HIS A 161 13.95 16.52 11.44
CA HIS A 161 14.64 17.35 12.44
C HIS A 161 15.77 16.59 13.15
N ALA A 162 15.62 15.28 13.33
CA ALA A 162 16.66 14.40 13.88
C ALA A 162 17.76 14.05 12.87
N GLY A 163 17.64 14.48 11.61
CA GLY A 163 18.59 14.16 10.53
C GLY A 163 18.56 12.70 10.09
N ARG A 164 17.44 12.00 10.31
CA ARG A 164 17.26 10.59 9.95
C ARG A 164 16.51 10.39 8.63
N LEU A 165 15.88 11.42 8.10
CA LEU A 165 15.34 11.51 6.75
C LEU A 165 15.98 12.68 6.02
N SER A 166 16.28 12.50 4.73
CA SER A 166 16.74 13.58 3.86
C SER A 166 15.58 14.50 3.47
N ARG A 167 15.89 15.78 3.24
CA ARG A 167 15.00 16.65 2.47
C ARG A 167 15.14 16.31 1.00
N SER A 168 14.14 15.70 0.43
CA SER A 168 14.06 15.46 -1.02
C SER A 168 13.33 16.62 -1.72
#